data_46272e3a4ab1615b4ece09b1525fdcff
#
_entry.id   46272e3a4ab1615b4ece09b1525fdcff
#
_cell.length_a   1.000
_cell.length_b   1.000
_cell.length_c   1.000
_cell.angle_alpha   90.00
_cell.angle_beta   90.00
_cell.angle_gamma   90.00
#
_symmetry.space_group_name_H-M   'P 1'
#
loop_
_entity.id
_entity.type
_entity.pdbx_description
1 polymer ?
#
loop_
_entity_poly.entity_id
_entity_poly.type
_entity_poly.pdbx_seq_one_letter_code
_entity_poly.pdbx_strand_id
1 'polypeptide(L)'
;MLNMDMKKIQELPTPEDLKKAFPLPYKVQKIKKQRDQEIEDIFTGKDDRLILIIGPCSADREDAVLDYMNRLAVLQEKVKDKIFMIPRVYTNKPRTKGVGYKGMLHQPDP
;
A
#
# COMPACT_ATOMS: atom_id res chain seq x y z
N MET A 1 -35.97 -15.17 4.97
CA MET A 1 -35.25 -15.45 4.99
C MET A 1 -34.25 -15.19 4.49
N LEU A 2 -33.66 -15.15 4.69
CA LEU A 2 -32.79 -14.78 4.38
C LEU A 2 -32.09 -15.09 3.44
N ASN A 3 -31.53 -14.63 3.02
CA ASN A 3 -30.89 -14.76 2.01
C ASN A 3 -29.99 -15.71 1.92
N MET A 4 -30.23 -16.50 1.30
CA MET A 4 -29.44 -17.61 1.16
C MET A 4 -28.53 -17.50 0.04
N ASP A 5 -28.41 -16.35 -0.50
CA ASP A 5 -27.58 -16.17 -1.68
C ASP A 5 -26.12 -16.01 -1.32
N MET A 6 -25.83 -15.78 -0.04
CA MET A 6 -24.45 -15.72 0.40
C MET A 6 -23.85 -17.10 0.49
N LYS A 7 -22.89 -17.37 -0.37
CA LYS A 7 -22.13 -18.61 -0.33
C LYS A 7 -20.72 -18.33 0.15
N LYS A 8 -20.25 -19.15 1.06
CA LYS A 8 -18.86 -19.11 1.48
C LYS A 8 -18.02 -19.81 0.42
N ILE A 9 -17.35 -19.05 -0.42
CA ILE A 9 -16.46 -19.58 -1.45
C ILE A 9 -15.14 -20.00 -0.85
N GLN A 10 -14.57 -19.16 0.01
CA GLN A 10 -13.30 -19.40 0.66
C GLN A 10 -13.23 -18.60 1.94
N GLU A 11 -12.65 -19.19 2.96
CA GLU A 11 -12.37 -18.47 4.20
C GLU A 11 -11.11 -17.61 4.01
N LEU A 12 -11.22 -16.33 4.33
CA LEU A 12 -10.07 -15.44 4.23
C LEU A 12 -9.13 -15.68 5.42
N PRO A 13 -7.81 -15.67 5.18
CA PRO A 13 -6.87 -15.76 6.29
C PRO A 13 -6.94 -14.53 7.18
N THR A 14 -6.64 -14.72 8.47
CA THR A 14 -6.55 -13.61 9.40
C THR A 14 -5.25 -12.82 9.16
N PRO A 15 -5.15 -11.57 9.65
CA PRO A 15 -3.89 -10.84 9.58
C PRO A 15 -2.72 -11.59 10.21
N GLU A 16 -2.97 -12.34 11.28
CA GLU A 16 -1.93 -13.15 11.93
C GLU A 16 -1.47 -14.30 11.06
N ASP A 17 -2.40 -14.96 10.35
CA ASP A 17 -2.07 -16.01 9.40
C ASP A 17 -1.19 -15.49 8.28
N LEU A 18 -1.49 -14.30 7.77
CA LEU A 18 -0.71 -13.66 6.72
C LEU A 18 0.70 -13.29 7.21
N LYS A 19 0.82 -12.80 8.43
CA LYS A 19 2.12 -12.48 9.02
C LYS A 19 2.98 -13.71 9.21
N LYS A 20 2.38 -14.86 9.53
CA LYS A 20 3.09 -16.14 9.65
C LYS A 20 3.52 -16.67 8.29
N ALA A 21 2.64 -16.59 7.30
CA ALA A 21 2.91 -17.08 5.95
C ALA A 21 3.92 -16.20 5.20
N PHE A 22 3.87 -14.89 5.43
CA PHE A 22 4.72 -13.91 4.76
C PHE A 22 5.40 -13.01 5.80
N PRO A 23 6.34 -13.55 6.59
CA PRO A 23 7.04 -12.74 7.59
C PRO A 23 7.90 -11.68 6.89
N LEU A 24 7.99 -10.53 7.52
CA LEU A 24 8.81 -9.45 7.00
C LEU A 24 10.30 -9.83 7.14
N PRO A 25 11.08 -9.86 6.05
CA PRO A 25 12.52 -10.12 6.14
C PRO A 25 13.21 -9.12 7.06
N TYR A 26 14.23 -9.56 7.78
CA TYR A 26 14.95 -8.71 8.73
C TYR A 26 15.43 -7.39 8.11
N LYS A 27 15.97 -7.46 6.90
CA LYS A 27 16.42 -6.26 6.17
C LYS A 27 15.28 -5.26 5.96
N VAL A 28 14.08 -5.75 5.62
CA VAL A 28 12.91 -4.91 5.39
C VAL A 28 12.39 -4.35 6.71
N GLN A 29 12.43 -5.14 7.79
CA GLN A 29 12.05 -4.66 9.11
C GLN A 29 12.92 -3.48 9.54
N LYS A 30 14.21 -3.55 9.25
CA LYS A 30 15.15 -2.48 9.56
C LYS A 30 14.83 -1.21 8.78
N ILE A 31 14.57 -1.35 7.49
CA ILE A 31 14.18 -0.23 6.62
C ILE A 31 12.88 0.41 7.12
N LYS A 32 11.89 -0.43 7.44
CA LYS A 32 10.60 0.05 7.95
C LYS A 32 10.78 0.84 9.24
N LYS A 33 11.56 0.33 10.17
CA LYS A 33 11.81 1.01 11.45
C LYS A 33 12.46 2.37 11.25
N GLN A 34 13.43 2.45 10.34
CA GLN A 34 14.09 3.71 10.01
C GLN A 34 13.11 4.69 9.38
N ARG A 35 12.29 4.24 8.43
CA ARG A 35 11.31 5.10 7.76
C ARG A 35 10.23 5.59 8.73
N ASP A 36 9.78 4.73 9.64
CA ASP A 36 8.81 5.14 10.67
C ASP A 36 9.39 6.23 11.56
N GLN A 37 10.68 6.15 11.89
CA GLN A 37 11.35 7.18 12.67
C GLN A 37 11.47 8.49 11.88
N GLU A 38 11.78 8.43 10.60
CA GLU A 38 11.85 9.60 9.74
C GLU A 38 10.49 10.30 9.64
N ILE A 39 9.41 9.54 9.53
CA ILE A 39 8.05 10.08 9.50
C ILE A 39 7.75 10.82 10.83
N GLU A 40 8.07 10.20 11.95
CA GLU A 40 7.91 10.81 13.26
C GLU A 40 8.71 12.11 13.37
N ASP A 41 9.95 12.11 12.90
CA ASP A 41 10.81 13.28 12.94
C ASP A 41 10.25 14.43 12.10
N ILE A 42 9.63 14.13 10.96
CA ILE A 42 8.97 15.14 10.13
C ILE A 42 7.76 15.73 10.85
N PHE A 43 6.91 14.88 11.44
CA PHE A 43 5.72 15.34 12.15
C PHE A 43 6.04 16.13 13.41
N THR A 44 7.16 15.86 14.06
CA THR A 44 7.58 16.57 15.27
C THR A 44 8.47 17.79 14.99
N GLY A 45 8.77 18.06 13.74
CA GLY A 45 9.55 19.22 13.35
C GLY A 45 11.07 19.06 13.47
N LYS A 46 11.55 17.84 13.74
CA LYS A 46 12.99 17.56 13.77
C LYS A 46 13.60 17.45 12.38
N ASP A 47 12.76 17.14 11.38
CA ASP A 47 13.14 17.01 9.99
C ASP A 47 12.22 17.94 9.19
N ASP A 48 12.78 18.77 8.34
CA ASP A 48 12.03 19.78 7.60
C ASP A 48 11.60 19.34 6.20
N ARG A 49 11.81 18.08 5.86
CA ARG A 49 11.38 17.54 4.58
C ARG A 49 9.85 17.53 4.44
N LEU A 50 9.39 17.57 3.21
CA LEU A 50 7.98 17.47 2.87
C LEU A 50 7.60 15.99 2.72
N ILE A 51 6.48 15.59 3.29
CA ILE A 51 5.92 14.26 3.05
C ILE A 51 5.03 14.30 1.82
N LEU A 52 5.26 13.38 0.89
CA LEU A 52 4.44 13.21 -0.30
C LEU A 52 3.89 11.79 -0.33
N ILE A 53 2.58 11.66 -0.16
CA ILE A 53 1.90 10.37 -0.30
C ILE A 53 1.45 10.24 -1.75
N ILE A 54 1.96 9.24 -2.47
CA ILE A 54 1.74 9.12 -3.90
C ILE A 54 1.64 7.66 -4.31
N GLY A 55 0.75 7.39 -5.25
CA GLY A 55 0.57 6.05 -5.78
C GLY A 55 -0.34 6.05 -6.99
N PRO A 56 -0.47 4.91 -7.69
CA PRO A 56 -1.39 4.79 -8.81
C PRO A 56 -2.83 4.98 -8.35
N CYS A 57 -3.72 5.27 -9.27
CA CYS A 57 -5.14 5.52 -8.97
C CYS A 57 -5.77 4.34 -8.22
N SER A 58 -5.46 3.12 -8.64
CA SER A 58 -5.89 1.90 -7.97
C SER A 58 -4.90 0.78 -8.24
N ALA A 59 -4.82 -0.19 -7.33
CA ALA A 59 -3.97 -1.37 -7.50
C ALA A 59 -4.76 -2.43 -8.28
N ASP A 60 -4.76 -2.34 -9.60
CA ASP A 60 -5.51 -3.21 -10.47
C ASP A 60 -4.67 -4.38 -11.00
N ARG A 61 -3.37 -4.20 -11.17
CA ARG A 61 -2.45 -5.23 -11.64
C ARG A 61 -1.17 -5.20 -10.86
N GLU A 62 -0.71 -6.36 -10.44
CA GLU A 62 0.52 -6.48 -9.65
C GLU A 62 1.73 -5.94 -10.39
N ASP A 63 1.90 -6.31 -11.67
CA ASP A 63 3.04 -5.87 -12.46
C ASP A 63 3.07 -4.34 -12.63
N ALA A 64 1.93 -3.72 -12.83
CA ALA A 64 1.83 -2.28 -12.96
C ALA A 64 2.17 -1.58 -11.64
N VAL A 65 1.70 -2.11 -10.51
CA VAL A 65 2.00 -1.56 -9.18
C VAL A 65 3.50 -1.67 -8.90
N LEU A 66 4.10 -2.81 -9.17
CA LEU A 66 5.53 -3.01 -8.95
C LEU A 66 6.39 -2.09 -9.83
N ASP A 67 6.02 -1.90 -11.09
CA ASP A 67 6.72 -0.98 -11.98
C ASP A 67 6.63 0.46 -11.44
N TYR A 68 5.44 0.88 -11.02
CA TYR A 68 5.22 2.20 -10.43
C TYR A 68 6.09 2.40 -9.19
N MET A 69 6.10 1.42 -8.28
CA MET A 69 6.87 1.51 -7.04
C MET A 69 8.37 1.53 -7.30
N ASN A 70 8.87 0.78 -8.28
CA ASN A 70 10.27 0.80 -8.67
C ASN A 70 10.69 2.16 -9.21
N ARG A 71 9.84 2.80 -10.00
CA ARG A 71 10.10 4.17 -10.51
C ARG A 71 10.09 5.18 -9.37
N LEU A 72 9.19 5.04 -8.41
CA LEU A 72 9.16 5.90 -7.23
C LEU A 72 10.43 5.75 -6.39
N ALA A 73 10.93 4.52 -6.24
CA ALA A 73 12.16 4.29 -5.48
C ALA A 73 13.35 5.02 -6.10
N VAL A 74 13.46 5.01 -7.43
CA VAL A 74 14.50 5.74 -8.15
C VAL A 74 14.35 7.25 -7.94
N LEU A 75 13.12 7.76 -8.06
CA LEU A 75 12.85 9.18 -7.88
C LEU A 75 13.11 9.61 -6.42
N GLN A 76 12.76 8.78 -5.44
CA GLN A 76 12.99 9.05 -4.03
C GLN A 76 14.49 9.30 -3.76
N GLU A 77 15.37 8.52 -4.37
CA GLU A 77 16.81 8.72 -4.22
C GLU A 77 17.26 10.10 -4.73
N LYS A 78 16.61 10.61 -5.77
CA LYS A 78 16.94 11.91 -6.35
C LYS A 78 16.44 13.08 -5.51
N VAL A 79 15.38 12.91 -4.74
CA VAL A 79 14.73 14.01 -4.00
C VAL A 79 14.74 13.81 -2.49
N LYS A 80 15.43 12.80 -2.00
CA LYS A 80 15.41 12.38 -0.58
C LYS A 80 15.80 13.46 0.42
N ASP A 81 16.56 14.44 -0.01
CA ASP A 81 17.00 15.56 0.84
C ASP A 81 15.88 16.59 1.06
N LYS A 82 14.87 16.61 0.23
CA LYS A 82 13.77 17.58 0.30
C LYS A 82 12.41 16.93 0.52
N ILE A 83 12.20 15.73 -0.04
CA ILE A 83 10.90 15.08 -0.07
C ILE A 83 11.02 13.64 0.44
N PHE A 84 10.17 13.31 1.39
CA PHE A 84 10.01 11.94 1.88
C PHE A 84 8.74 11.36 1.24
N MET A 85 8.90 10.40 0.35
CA MET A 85 7.77 9.80 -0.37
C MET A 85 7.21 8.60 0.40
N ILE A 86 5.89 8.55 0.53
CA ILE A 86 5.17 7.41 1.07
C ILE A 86 4.38 6.80 -0.09
N PRO A 87 4.78 5.62 -0.59
CA PRO A 87 4.03 4.96 -1.66
C PRO A 87 2.67 4.48 -1.13
N ARG A 88 1.63 4.72 -1.92
CA ARG A 88 0.29 4.28 -1.59
C ARG A 88 -0.13 3.17 -2.54
N VAL A 89 -0.62 2.07 -1.98
CA VAL A 89 -1.23 0.98 -2.75
C VAL A 89 -2.72 0.96 -2.41
N TYR A 90 -3.55 1.40 -3.35
CA TYR A 90 -4.96 1.59 -3.11
C TYR A 90 -5.75 0.36 -3.57
N THR A 91 -5.98 -0.57 -2.66
CA THR A 91 -6.59 -1.88 -2.94
C THR A 91 -8.11 -1.91 -2.81
N ASN A 92 -8.71 -0.85 -2.26
CA ASN A 92 -10.16 -0.75 -2.06
C ASN A 92 -10.64 0.64 -2.47
N LYS A 93 -10.81 0.84 -3.77
CA LYS A 93 -11.13 2.14 -4.33
C LYS A 93 -12.63 2.43 -4.30
N PRO A 94 -13.12 3.42 -3.55
CA PRO A 94 -14.51 3.85 -3.65
C PRO A 94 -14.74 4.55 -5.00
N ARG A 95 -15.87 4.25 -5.63
CA ARG A 95 -16.26 4.85 -6.91
C ARG A 95 -17.61 5.54 -6.73
N THR A 96 -17.64 6.85 -6.82
CA THR A 96 -18.84 7.66 -6.64
C THR A 96 -19.99 7.22 -7.55
N LYS A 97 -19.69 6.92 -8.81
CA LYS A 97 -20.68 6.47 -9.80
C LYS A 97 -20.82 4.96 -9.89
N GLY A 98 -20.08 4.19 -9.08
CA GLY A 98 -20.11 2.74 -9.14
C GLY A 98 -19.47 2.12 -10.37
N VAL A 99 -18.81 2.91 -11.22
CA VAL A 99 -18.13 2.42 -12.43
C VAL A 99 -16.62 2.46 -12.25
N GLY A 100 -15.94 1.58 -12.98
CA GLY A 100 -14.49 1.45 -12.95
C GLY A 100 -14.02 0.43 -11.92
N TYR A 101 -12.72 0.16 -11.94
CA TYR A 101 -12.11 -0.84 -11.06
C TYR A 101 -12.18 -0.40 -9.59
N LYS A 102 -12.65 -1.28 -8.72
CA LYS A 102 -12.88 -0.98 -7.29
C LYS A 102 -11.72 -1.39 -6.39
N GLY A 103 -10.71 -2.06 -6.90
CA GLY A 103 -9.56 -2.49 -6.13
C GLY A 103 -9.53 -3.99 -5.90
N MET A 104 -8.38 -4.49 -5.48
CA MET A 104 -8.13 -5.93 -5.30
C MET A 104 -9.06 -6.58 -4.26
N LEU A 105 -9.53 -5.82 -3.29
CA LEU A 105 -10.43 -6.35 -2.27
C LEU A 105 -11.77 -6.81 -2.86
N HIS A 106 -12.29 -6.06 -3.84
CA HIS A 106 -13.58 -6.36 -4.48
C HIS A 106 -13.43 -7.08 -5.82
N GLN A 107 -12.34 -6.84 -6.52
CA GLN A 107 -12.10 -7.36 -7.87
C GLN A 107 -10.66 -7.84 -7.99
N PRO A 108 -10.33 -9.00 -7.37
CA PRO A 108 -8.95 -9.52 -7.42
C PRO A 108 -8.48 -9.87 -8.84
N ASP A 109 -9.43 -10.15 -9.73
CA ASP A 109 -9.17 -10.41 -11.15
C ASP A 109 -9.96 -9.39 -11.97
N PRO A 110 -9.34 -8.29 -12.36
CA PRO A 110 -10.03 -7.24 -13.12
C PRO A 110 -10.42 -7.65 -14.53
#